data_680a0a39686e6c3e7736cdb119bb0cfe
#
_entry.id   680a0a39686e6c3e7736cdb119bb0cfe
#
_cell.length_a   1.000
_cell.length_b   1.000
_cell.length_c   1.000
_cell.angle_alpha   90.00
_cell.angle_beta   90.00
_cell.angle_gamma   90.00
#
_symmetry.space_group_name_H-M   'P 1'
#
loop_
_entity.id
_entity.type
_entity.pdbx_description
1 polymer ?
#
loop_
_entity_poly.entity_id
_entity_poly.type
_entity_poly.pdbx_seq_one_letter_code
_entity_poly.pdbx_strand_id
1 'polypeptide(L)'
;MKKIILYHFISICCLCSQAQNQLTMVAKKDVVNNLCKSLLDNYVFEDTAINIKNSLLKSLANGLYDSITNPQEFAVRLTTDLRNIYDDKHLSIIFDPKMQENLADTSKLKEEEKRKQNRVAYAQENFGFKKVEILDGNIGYIYFDRFFGFNDESKERVNSAFSFLKYANALIIDVRNNGGGSPDMDEYISSFLLQPKTQLSSFYERRNDSMELSYTYQPDIPVSFASKPIYILVNRRTFSAAETFAYDLQHLHRATIIGETTGGGAHAVQPIDISNGFFGFIPYARAINPITKTNWEAVGVKPDVNAISDNAEEAAILIYYDYEIANLKDSDKIKKIQWAKTILDAKIHPYQIDTSILKNYTGKFGDEIFSYNAGALYARAKKGNPSRLIPLSQTSFKQIDIDYYKFEFLKNATGQVDGVLMTYDDGYTRIDKKEE
;
A
#
# COMPACT_ATOMS: atom_id res chain seq x y z
N MET A 1 70.35 -35.36 -27.30
CA MET A 1 70.19 -35.16 -25.84
C MET A 1 69.48 -33.86 -25.61
N LYS A 2 68.17 -33.87 -25.44
CA LYS A 2 67.37 -32.69 -25.09
C LYS A 2 67.03 -32.75 -23.60
N LYS A 3 67.54 -31.80 -22.83
CA LYS A 3 67.24 -31.65 -21.42
C LYS A 3 65.87 -31.03 -21.26
N ILE A 4 64.98 -31.75 -20.62
CA ILE A 4 63.65 -31.26 -20.18
C ILE A 4 63.84 -30.63 -18.82
N ILE A 5 63.60 -29.32 -18.73
CA ILE A 5 63.56 -28.55 -17.47
C ILE A 5 62.12 -28.56 -17.00
N LEU A 6 61.89 -29.21 -15.88
CA LEU A 6 60.62 -29.31 -15.20
C LEU A 6 60.41 -28.09 -14.31
N TYR A 7 59.54 -27.13 -14.70
CA TYR A 7 59.15 -26.00 -13.85
C TYR A 7 58.06 -26.47 -12.87
N HIS A 8 58.40 -26.53 -11.61
CA HIS A 8 57.41 -26.66 -10.55
C HIS A 8 56.76 -25.30 -10.32
N PHE A 9 55.50 -25.16 -10.75
CA PHE A 9 54.65 -24.07 -10.34
C PHE A 9 54.14 -24.36 -8.92
N ILE A 10 54.72 -23.68 -7.92
CA ILE A 10 54.16 -23.62 -6.55
C ILE A 10 52.97 -22.65 -6.64
N SER A 11 51.76 -23.18 -6.73
CA SER A 11 50.54 -22.41 -6.57
C SER A 11 50.35 -22.05 -5.12
N ILE A 12 50.75 -20.85 -4.76
CA ILE A 12 50.43 -20.26 -3.44
C ILE A 12 48.96 -19.85 -3.55
N CYS A 13 48.04 -20.74 -3.09
CA CYS A 13 46.68 -20.36 -2.76
C CYS A 13 46.74 -19.33 -1.61
N CYS A 14 46.66 -18.06 -1.95
CA CYS A 14 46.26 -17.02 -0.99
C CYS A 14 44.82 -17.32 -0.58
N LEU A 15 44.66 -18.09 0.47
CA LEU A 15 43.46 -18.09 1.29
C LEU A 15 43.41 -16.72 1.99
N CYS A 16 42.88 -15.72 1.30
CA CYS A 16 42.32 -14.56 1.99
C CYS A 16 41.13 -15.05 2.79
N SER A 17 41.38 -15.56 4.00
CA SER A 17 40.36 -15.69 5.00
C SER A 17 39.85 -14.26 5.28
N GLN A 18 38.66 -13.93 4.78
CA GLN A 18 37.88 -12.87 5.38
C GLN A 18 37.68 -13.32 6.84
N ALA A 19 38.51 -12.82 7.73
CA ALA A 19 38.27 -12.87 9.15
C ALA A 19 36.96 -12.06 9.35
N GLN A 20 35.82 -12.73 9.26
CA GLN A 20 34.56 -12.19 9.78
C GLN A 20 34.85 -11.88 11.23
N ASN A 21 34.85 -10.58 11.59
CA ASN A 21 35.05 -10.14 12.96
C ASN A 21 33.95 -10.82 13.80
N GLN A 22 34.32 -11.92 14.48
CA GLN A 22 33.41 -12.63 15.35
C GLN A 22 33.00 -11.70 16.47
N LEU A 23 31.70 -11.59 16.70
CA LEU A 23 31.14 -10.78 17.76
C LEU A 23 31.55 -11.31 19.13
N THR A 24 32.39 -10.54 19.84
CA THR A 24 32.92 -10.91 21.15
C THR A 24 31.90 -10.74 22.27
N MET A 25 32.07 -11.47 23.38
CA MET A 25 31.20 -11.31 24.57
C MET A 25 31.25 -9.90 25.16
N VAL A 26 32.41 -9.22 25.07
CA VAL A 26 32.53 -7.82 25.50
C VAL A 26 31.64 -6.93 24.64
N ALA A 27 31.72 -7.05 23.31
CA ALA A 27 30.88 -6.28 22.40
C ALA A 27 29.37 -6.55 22.61
N LYS A 28 28.97 -7.81 22.86
CA LYS A 28 27.56 -8.15 23.16
C LYS A 28 27.06 -7.47 24.43
N LYS A 29 27.88 -7.47 25.50
CA LYS A 29 27.56 -6.79 26.77
C LYS A 29 27.41 -5.29 26.58
N ASP A 30 28.32 -4.67 25.83
CA ASP A 30 28.26 -3.25 25.53
C ASP A 30 27.02 -2.88 24.75
N VAL A 31 26.69 -3.63 23.70
CA VAL A 31 25.47 -3.44 22.88
C VAL A 31 24.23 -3.56 23.74
N VAL A 32 24.07 -4.63 24.53
CA VAL A 32 22.91 -4.82 25.41
C VAL A 32 22.77 -3.71 26.44
N ASN A 33 23.88 -3.30 27.09
CA ASN A 33 23.84 -2.24 28.07
C ASN A 33 23.46 -0.88 27.46
N ASN A 34 24.03 -0.54 26.29
CA ASN A 34 23.71 0.69 25.58
C ASN A 34 22.24 0.66 25.05
N LEU A 35 21.79 -0.48 24.56
CA LEU A 35 20.39 -0.66 24.19
C LEU A 35 19.44 -0.44 25.39
N CYS A 36 19.75 -1.04 26.54
CA CYS A 36 18.96 -0.86 27.76
C CYS A 36 18.91 0.62 28.20
N LYS A 37 20.07 1.33 28.14
CA LYS A 37 20.11 2.75 28.41
C LYS A 37 19.27 3.55 27.44
N SER A 38 19.43 3.31 26.14
CA SER A 38 18.70 4.02 25.09
C SER A 38 17.18 3.81 25.17
N LEU A 39 16.73 2.61 25.56
CA LEU A 39 15.32 2.34 25.82
C LEU A 39 14.78 3.13 26.99
N LEU A 40 15.49 3.17 28.13
CA LEU A 40 15.07 3.96 29.29
C LEU A 40 14.99 5.46 28.99
N ASP A 41 15.95 5.97 28.22
CA ASP A 41 16.05 7.39 27.91
C ASP A 41 14.99 7.83 26.88
N ASN A 42 14.62 6.98 25.94
CA ASN A 42 13.86 7.41 24.75
C ASN A 42 12.51 6.70 24.55
N TYR A 43 12.37 5.42 24.92
CA TYR A 43 11.18 4.67 24.53
C TYR A 43 9.88 5.30 25.07
N VAL A 44 8.83 5.33 24.23
CA VAL A 44 7.56 6.04 24.49
C VAL A 44 6.84 5.62 25.77
N PHE A 45 7.04 4.38 26.26
CA PHE A 45 6.43 3.85 27.46
C PHE A 45 7.52 3.44 28.47
N GLU A 46 7.63 4.18 29.56
CA GLU A 46 8.69 3.97 30.56
C GLU A 46 8.63 2.59 31.23
N ASP A 47 7.42 2.18 31.66
CA ASP A 47 7.24 0.86 32.29
C ASP A 47 7.62 -0.28 31.36
N THR A 48 7.29 -0.15 30.07
CA THR A 48 7.67 -1.13 29.03
C THR A 48 9.18 -1.14 28.83
N ALA A 49 9.84 0.02 28.80
CA ALA A 49 11.30 0.11 28.71
C ALA A 49 12.00 -0.59 29.87
N ILE A 50 11.48 -0.42 31.09
CA ILE A 50 11.97 -1.10 32.30
C ILE A 50 11.82 -2.62 32.16
N ASN A 51 10.68 -3.09 31.73
CA ASN A 51 10.39 -4.52 31.52
C ASN A 51 11.32 -5.14 30.46
N ILE A 52 11.50 -4.46 29.33
CA ILE A 52 12.40 -4.88 28.25
C ILE A 52 13.84 -4.96 28.78
N LYS A 53 14.34 -3.91 29.44
CA LYS A 53 15.66 -3.87 30.05
C LYS A 53 15.90 -5.07 30.97
N ASN A 54 14.98 -5.33 31.90
CA ASN A 54 15.13 -6.41 32.87
C ASN A 54 15.20 -7.79 32.16
N SER A 55 14.42 -7.99 31.13
CA SER A 55 14.43 -9.21 30.33
C SER A 55 15.75 -9.39 29.56
N LEU A 56 16.24 -8.32 28.88
CA LEU A 56 17.50 -8.37 28.14
C LEU A 56 18.69 -8.67 29.06
N LEU A 57 18.78 -8.00 30.22
CA LEU A 57 19.84 -8.24 31.20
C LEU A 57 19.79 -9.66 31.78
N LYS A 58 18.61 -10.21 32.03
CA LYS A 58 18.42 -11.59 32.44
C LYS A 58 18.87 -12.56 31.35
N SER A 59 18.51 -12.31 30.10
CA SER A 59 18.93 -13.12 28.94
C SER A 59 20.45 -13.13 28.78
N LEU A 60 21.09 -11.96 28.93
CA LEU A 60 22.54 -11.81 28.89
C LEU A 60 23.22 -12.59 30.05
N ALA A 61 22.71 -12.46 31.27
CA ALA A 61 23.25 -13.15 32.44
C ALA A 61 23.11 -14.67 32.36
N ASN A 62 22.05 -15.16 31.72
CA ASN A 62 21.83 -16.59 31.52
C ASN A 62 22.58 -17.17 30.30
N GLY A 63 23.42 -16.41 29.61
CA GLY A 63 24.22 -16.87 28.47
C GLY A 63 23.43 -17.12 27.20
N LEU A 64 22.20 -16.60 27.07
CA LEU A 64 21.32 -16.83 25.91
C LEU A 64 21.91 -16.27 24.58
N TYR A 65 22.90 -15.42 24.67
CA TYR A 65 23.58 -14.81 23.52
C TYR A 65 24.97 -15.39 23.26
N ASP A 66 25.48 -16.30 24.12
CA ASP A 66 26.90 -16.73 24.12
C ASP A 66 27.29 -17.41 22.80
N SER A 67 26.42 -18.26 22.27
CA SER A 67 26.66 -19.02 21.03
C SER A 67 26.52 -18.21 19.74
N ILE A 68 25.95 -16.99 19.79
CA ILE A 68 25.74 -16.16 18.59
C ILE A 68 27.04 -15.44 18.25
N THR A 69 27.66 -15.77 17.14
CA THR A 69 28.93 -15.17 16.69
C THR A 69 28.73 -14.18 15.51
N ASN A 70 27.60 -14.31 14.79
CA ASN A 70 27.27 -13.44 13.67
C ASN A 70 26.55 -12.19 14.16
N PRO A 71 27.02 -10.97 13.79
CA PRO A 71 26.39 -9.71 14.23
C PRO A 71 24.95 -9.52 13.73
N GLN A 72 24.65 -9.93 12.51
CA GLN A 72 23.30 -9.82 11.96
C GLN A 72 22.31 -10.74 12.70
N GLU A 73 22.72 -11.96 13.00
CA GLU A 73 21.92 -12.89 13.81
C GLU A 73 21.68 -12.35 15.22
N PHE A 74 22.68 -11.69 15.82
CA PHE A 74 22.52 -11.06 17.11
C PHE A 74 21.54 -9.88 17.07
N ALA A 75 21.58 -9.05 16.03
CA ALA A 75 20.60 -7.98 15.81
C ALA A 75 19.16 -8.51 15.68
N VAL A 76 18.98 -9.57 14.88
CA VAL A 76 17.68 -10.25 14.72
C VAL A 76 17.19 -10.84 16.03
N ARG A 77 18.10 -11.47 16.80
CA ARG A 77 17.75 -12.04 18.10
C ARG A 77 17.32 -10.96 19.11
N LEU A 78 18.05 -9.87 19.22
CA LEU A 78 17.66 -8.73 20.05
C LEU A 78 16.30 -8.16 19.64
N THR A 79 16.09 -7.96 18.35
CA THR A 79 14.78 -7.49 17.83
C THR A 79 13.63 -8.42 18.26
N THR A 80 13.86 -9.74 18.15
CA THR A 80 12.86 -10.74 18.55
C THR A 80 12.59 -10.68 20.05
N ASP A 81 13.64 -10.57 20.87
CA ASP A 81 13.51 -10.50 22.32
C ASP A 81 12.77 -9.23 22.78
N LEU A 82 12.99 -8.10 22.09
CA LEU A 82 12.25 -6.84 22.33
C LEU A 82 10.75 -7.03 22.03
N ARG A 83 10.43 -7.53 20.83
CA ARG A 83 9.04 -7.67 20.35
C ARG A 83 8.26 -8.76 21.09
N ASN A 84 8.90 -9.74 21.65
CA ASN A 84 8.25 -10.73 22.50
C ASN A 84 7.71 -10.14 23.81
N ILE A 85 8.21 -8.99 24.24
CA ILE A 85 7.76 -8.29 25.44
C ILE A 85 6.66 -7.28 25.08
N TYR A 86 6.85 -6.57 23.98
CA TYR A 86 5.90 -5.62 23.45
C TYR A 86 6.00 -5.59 21.92
N ASP A 87 4.93 -5.95 21.24
CA ASP A 87 4.87 -6.09 19.76
C ASP A 87 4.80 -4.72 19.07
N ASP A 88 5.81 -3.88 19.31
CA ASP A 88 6.02 -2.63 18.60
C ASP A 88 6.86 -2.91 17.35
N LYS A 89 6.24 -2.81 16.18
CA LYS A 89 6.87 -3.14 14.90
C LYS A 89 7.96 -2.15 14.50
N HIS A 90 7.98 -0.97 15.09
CA HIS A 90 9.04 0.00 14.90
C HIS A 90 10.30 -0.33 15.72
N LEU A 91 10.16 -1.04 16.86
CA LEU A 91 11.30 -1.53 17.63
C LEU A 91 12.11 -2.54 16.82
N SER A 92 13.35 -2.19 16.47
CA SER A 92 14.25 -3.10 15.77
C SER A 92 15.72 -2.76 16.02
N ILE A 93 16.54 -3.79 15.92
CA ILE A 93 18.00 -3.66 15.99
C ILE A 93 18.58 -4.08 14.65
N ILE A 94 19.51 -3.28 14.13
CA ILE A 94 20.26 -3.62 12.93
C ILE A 94 21.75 -3.58 13.21
N PHE A 95 22.53 -4.30 12.40
CA PHE A 95 23.99 -4.18 12.37
C PHE A 95 24.40 -3.53 11.05
N ASP A 96 24.88 -2.30 11.13
CA ASP A 96 25.37 -1.51 10.00
C ASP A 96 26.59 -0.64 10.42
N PRO A 97 27.80 -1.19 10.35
CA PRO A 97 29.01 -0.45 10.71
C PRO A 97 29.28 0.76 9.79
N LYS A 98 28.77 0.75 8.53
CA LYS A 98 28.89 1.90 7.63
C LYS A 98 28.03 3.07 8.09
N MET A 99 26.86 2.79 8.66
CA MET A 99 26.02 3.81 9.26
C MET A 99 26.73 4.49 10.43
N GLN A 100 27.49 3.74 11.24
CA GLN A 100 28.28 4.29 12.33
C GLN A 100 29.38 5.24 11.82
N GLU A 101 30.13 4.85 10.78
CA GLU A 101 31.12 5.70 10.13
C GLU A 101 30.52 7.01 9.60
N ASN A 102 29.31 6.90 8.98
CA ASN A 102 28.59 8.03 8.41
C ASN A 102 28.01 8.99 9.47
N LEU A 103 27.71 8.53 10.67
CA LEU A 103 27.21 9.36 11.78
C LEU A 103 28.37 9.98 12.60
N ALA A 104 29.52 9.33 12.65
CA ALA A 104 30.69 9.84 13.33
C ALA A 104 31.29 11.07 12.62
N ASP A 105 31.11 11.18 11.32
CA ASP A 105 31.63 12.31 10.52
C ASP A 105 30.53 13.35 10.28
N THR A 106 30.40 14.29 11.20
CA THR A 106 29.48 15.43 11.18
C THR A 106 30.02 16.63 10.39
N SER A 107 31.03 16.45 9.52
CA SER A 107 31.53 17.55 8.70
C SER A 107 30.44 18.06 7.75
N LYS A 108 30.27 19.39 7.66
CA LYS A 108 29.31 20.03 6.77
C LYS A 108 29.41 19.55 5.29
N LEU A 109 30.65 19.28 4.86
CA LEU A 109 30.95 18.81 3.51
C LEU A 109 30.34 17.42 3.24
N LYS A 110 30.43 16.47 4.19
CA LYS A 110 29.81 15.16 4.06
C LYS A 110 28.29 15.20 4.21
N GLU A 111 27.76 16.06 5.04
CA GLU A 111 26.33 16.27 5.11
C GLU A 111 25.74 16.78 3.77
N GLU A 112 26.41 17.74 3.12
CA GLU A 112 26.01 18.24 1.82
C GLU A 112 26.12 17.15 0.72
N GLU A 113 27.19 16.37 0.75
CA GLU A 113 27.38 15.26 -0.19
C GLU A 113 26.32 14.17 -0.01
N LYS A 114 26.00 13.81 1.24
CA LYS A 114 24.93 12.87 1.58
C LYS A 114 23.56 13.39 1.17
N ARG A 115 23.27 14.67 1.39
CA ARG A 115 22.03 15.31 0.92
C ARG A 115 21.94 15.25 -0.61
N LYS A 116 23.05 15.53 -1.31
CA LYS A 116 23.11 15.44 -2.77
C LYS A 116 22.89 14.01 -3.28
N GLN A 117 23.54 13.02 -2.66
CA GLN A 117 23.35 11.60 -3.02
C GLN A 117 21.93 11.13 -2.76
N ASN A 118 21.34 11.45 -1.60
CA ASN A 118 19.95 11.15 -1.29
C ASN A 118 19.00 11.82 -2.28
N ARG A 119 19.24 13.08 -2.64
CA ARG A 119 18.45 13.81 -3.63
C ARG A 119 18.43 13.10 -4.98
N VAL A 120 19.60 12.65 -5.47
CA VAL A 120 19.69 11.90 -6.73
C VAL A 120 18.94 10.58 -6.63
N ALA A 121 19.10 9.83 -5.54
CA ALA A 121 18.40 8.57 -5.32
C ALA A 121 16.87 8.78 -5.24
N TYR A 122 16.41 9.80 -4.55
CA TYR A 122 14.99 10.13 -4.44
C TYR A 122 14.39 10.58 -5.78
N ALA A 123 15.15 11.34 -6.57
CA ALA A 123 14.72 11.73 -7.92
C ALA A 123 14.60 10.52 -8.86
N GLN A 124 15.50 9.54 -8.76
CA GLN A 124 15.41 8.29 -9.52
C GLN A 124 14.15 7.48 -9.16
N GLU A 125 13.69 7.57 -7.91
CA GLU A 125 12.45 6.96 -7.43
C GLU A 125 11.22 7.87 -7.66
N ASN A 126 11.38 8.98 -8.38
CA ASN A 126 10.36 10.00 -8.61
C ASN A 126 9.65 10.44 -7.30
N PHE A 127 10.43 10.54 -6.21
CA PHE A 127 9.92 10.88 -4.86
C PHE A 127 8.73 10.03 -4.42
N GLY A 128 8.73 8.72 -4.76
CA GLY A 128 7.69 7.77 -4.42
C GLY A 128 6.47 7.75 -5.35
N PHE A 129 6.26 8.77 -6.17
CA PHE A 129 5.13 8.81 -7.10
C PHE A 129 5.34 7.87 -8.27
N LYS A 130 4.51 6.85 -8.38
CA LYS A 130 4.63 5.78 -9.39
C LYS A 130 3.56 5.91 -10.50
N LYS A 131 2.37 6.44 -10.18
CA LYS A 131 1.27 6.53 -11.14
C LYS A 131 0.38 7.73 -10.82
N VAL A 132 0.02 8.51 -11.85
CA VAL A 132 -1.00 9.55 -11.82
C VAL A 132 -1.79 9.44 -13.11
N GLU A 133 -3.10 9.23 -13.01
CA GLU A 133 -3.97 9.09 -14.19
C GLU A 133 -5.40 9.54 -13.93
N ILE A 134 -6.18 9.66 -15.01
CA ILE A 134 -7.63 9.83 -14.95
C ILE A 134 -8.26 8.50 -15.36
N LEU A 135 -8.99 7.89 -14.43
CA LEU A 135 -9.77 6.69 -14.66
C LEU A 135 -11.15 7.03 -15.28
N ASP A 136 -11.86 6.01 -15.74
CA ASP A 136 -13.23 6.14 -16.20
C ASP A 136 -14.11 6.78 -15.13
N GLY A 137 -15.09 7.60 -15.56
CA GLY A 137 -15.89 8.42 -14.65
C GLY A 137 -15.20 9.71 -14.21
N ASN A 138 -14.06 10.08 -14.83
CA ASN A 138 -13.25 11.24 -14.48
C ASN A 138 -12.78 11.21 -13.03
N ILE A 139 -12.33 10.03 -12.59
CA ILE A 139 -11.75 9.81 -11.26
C ILE A 139 -10.23 10.04 -11.36
N GLY A 140 -9.69 10.93 -10.54
CA GLY A 140 -8.24 11.06 -10.39
C GLY A 140 -7.68 9.89 -9.59
N TYR A 141 -6.55 9.34 -10.04
CA TYR A 141 -5.85 8.27 -9.34
C TYR A 141 -4.40 8.66 -9.11
N ILE A 142 -3.93 8.49 -7.87
CA ILE A 142 -2.53 8.67 -7.47
C ILE A 142 -2.06 7.42 -6.74
N TYR A 143 -0.94 6.84 -7.19
CA TYR A 143 -0.23 5.80 -6.45
C TYR A 143 1.18 6.27 -6.11
N PHE A 144 1.54 6.19 -4.81
CA PHE A 144 2.88 6.44 -4.31
C PHE A 144 3.22 5.47 -3.17
N ASP A 145 4.46 5.00 -3.13
CA ASP A 145 4.92 3.94 -2.23
C ASP A 145 5.68 4.44 -0.99
N ARG A 146 5.88 5.76 -0.88
CA ARG A 146 6.58 6.37 0.25
C ARG A 146 6.28 7.86 0.38
N PHE A 147 6.23 8.35 1.60
CA PHE A 147 6.27 9.77 1.93
C PHE A 147 7.74 10.20 2.03
N PHE A 148 8.34 10.58 0.90
CA PHE A 148 9.73 11.04 0.90
C PHE A 148 9.90 12.35 1.68
N GLY A 149 11.14 12.64 2.13
CA GLY A 149 11.45 13.86 2.86
C GLY A 149 10.96 15.11 2.14
N PHE A 150 10.37 16.03 2.89
CA PHE A 150 9.78 17.25 2.38
C PHE A 150 10.87 18.24 1.96
N ASN A 151 10.92 18.57 0.68
CA ASN A 151 11.81 19.56 0.06
C ASN A 151 11.17 20.09 -1.22
N ASP A 152 11.81 21.09 -1.84
CA ASP A 152 11.25 21.76 -3.04
C ASP A 152 10.95 20.78 -4.19
N GLU A 153 11.79 19.78 -4.41
CA GLU A 153 11.61 18.82 -5.52
C GLU A 153 10.48 17.83 -5.24
N SER A 154 10.41 17.29 -4.02
CA SER A 154 9.32 16.39 -3.63
C SER A 154 7.98 17.15 -3.61
N LYS A 155 7.98 18.39 -3.17
CA LYS A 155 6.84 19.31 -3.21
C LYS A 155 6.38 19.59 -4.64
N GLU A 156 7.33 19.81 -5.58
CA GLU A 156 7.02 19.97 -7.01
C GLU A 156 6.34 18.72 -7.59
N ARG A 157 6.75 17.50 -7.18
CA ARG A 157 6.08 16.26 -7.62
C ARG A 157 4.64 16.19 -7.15
N VAL A 158 4.39 16.50 -5.87
CA VAL A 158 3.02 16.59 -5.33
C VAL A 158 2.21 17.59 -6.12
N ASN A 159 2.73 18.82 -6.29
CA ASN A 159 2.04 19.89 -7.03
C ASN A 159 1.71 19.49 -8.47
N SER A 160 2.61 18.82 -9.15
CA SER A 160 2.41 18.32 -10.51
C SER A 160 1.31 17.26 -10.58
N ALA A 161 1.28 16.31 -9.64
CA ALA A 161 0.26 15.29 -9.55
C ALA A 161 -1.13 15.89 -9.32
N PHE A 162 -1.27 16.77 -8.33
CA PHE A 162 -2.54 17.42 -8.03
C PHE A 162 -2.99 18.39 -9.13
N SER A 163 -2.05 19.09 -9.79
CA SER A 163 -2.36 19.96 -10.94
C SER A 163 -2.91 19.15 -12.12
N PHE A 164 -2.34 17.99 -12.41
CA PHE A 164 -2.83 17.10 -13.46
C PHE A 164 -4.29 16.67 -13.19
N LEU A 165 -4.62 16.39 -11.94
CA LEU A 165 -5.93 15.89 -11.53
C LEU A 165 -6.96 16.96 -11.18
N LYS A 166 -6.66 18.25 -11.29
CA LYS A 166 -7.51 19.34 -10.76
C LYS A 166 -8.97 19.32 -11.23
N TYR A 167 -9.24 18.74 -12.40
CA TYR A 167 -10.57 18.64 -12.99
C TYR A 167 -11.26 17.28 -12.74
N ALA A 168 -10.60 16.35 -12.02
CA ALA A 168 -11.24 15.10 -11.65
C ALA A 168 -12.42 15.34 -10.70
N ASN A 169 -13.44 14.50 -10.80
CA ASN A 169 -14.66 14.60 -9.98
C ASN A 169 -14.49 13.97 -8.60
N ALA A 170 -13.64 12.97 -8.49
CA ALA A 170 -13.27 12.27 -7.27
C ALA A 170 -11.78 11.96 -7.28
N LEU A 171 -11.24 11.49 -6.16
CA LEU A 171 -9.83 11.11 -6.06
C LEU A 171 -9.69 9.75 -5.36
N ILE A 172 -8.95 8.86 -5.98
CA ILE A 172 -8.44 7.63 -5.38
C ILE A 172 -6.96 7.83 -5.08
N ILE A 173 -6.57 7.68 -3.82
CA ILE A 173 -5.18 7.74 -3.37
C ILE A 173 -4.78 6.33 -2.94
N ASP A 174 -3.87 5.72 -3.66
CA ASP A 174 -3.40 4.38 -3.41
C ASP A 174 -2.12 4.42 -2.57
N VAL A 175 -2.23 4.02 -1.31
CA VAL A 175 -1.12 3.85 -0.38
C VAL A 175 -0.92 2.36 -0.02
N ARG A 176 -1.44 1.44 -0.84
CA ARG A 176 -1.10 0.03 -0.72
C ARG A 176 0.41 -0.13 -0.93
N ASN A 177 1.06 -0.89 -0.05
CA ASN A 177 2.53 -1.06 -0.03
C ASN A 177 3.33 0.21 0.30
N ASN A 178 2.71 1.29 0.76
CA ASN A 178 3.40 2.48 1.23
C ASN A 178 3.89 2.27 2.68
N GLY A 179 5.19 2.26 2.88
CA GLY A 179 5.82 2.04 4.18
C GLY A 179 5.89 3.28 5.08
N GLY A 180 5.27 4.40 4.69
CA GLY A 180 5.31 5.65 5.44
C GLY A 180 6.46 6.57 5.02
N GLY A 181 6.96 7.37 5.96
CA GLY A 181 8.06 8.31 5.71
C GLY A 181 7.90 9.63 6.48
N SER A 182 8.02 10.77 5.78
CA SER A 182 8.01 12.11 6.37
C SER A 182 6.62 12.57 6.80
N PRO A 183 6.42 12.95 8.05
CA PRO A 183 5.20 13.60 8.51
C PRO A 183 4.90 14.91 7.77
N ASP A 184 5.91 15.74 7.47
CA ASP A 184 5.73 17.00 6.75
C ASP A 184 5.15 16.79 5.35
N MET A 185 5.51 15.66 4.69
CA MET A 185 4.96 15.29 3.39
C MET A 185 3.50 14.83 3.51
N ASP A 186 3.15 14.12 4.59
CA ASP A 186 1.78 13.77 4.91
C ASP A 186 0.93 15.05 5.10
N GLU A 187 1.39 16.00 5.92
CA GLU A 187 0.72 17.29 6.12
C GLU A 187 0.50 18.03 4.80
N TYR A 188 1.52 18.05 3.93
CA TYR A 188 1.41 18.71 2.63
C TYR A 188 0.38 18.06 1.72
N ILE A 189 0.41 16.74 1.58
CA ILE A 189 -0.57 16.00 0.76
C ILE A 189 -1.98 16.16 1.35
N SER A 190 -2.13 16.04 2.67
CA SER A 190 -3.40 16.24 3.39
C SER A 190 -3.98 17.63 3.20
N SER A 191 -3.12 18.64 2.99
CA SER A 191 -3.52 20.01 2.76
C SER A 191 -4.27 20.26 1.43
N PHE A 192 -4.14 19.36 0.45
CA PHE A 192 -4.97 19.37 -0.77
C PHE A 192 -6.37 18.79 -0.54
N LEU A 193 -6.55 18.03 0.52
CA LEU A 193 -7.73 17.20 0.79
C LEU A 193 -8.64 17.79 1.86
N LEU A 194 -8.11 18.65 2.70
CA LEU A 194 -8.77 19.26 3.86
C LEU A 194 -8.76 20.78 3.77
N GLN A 195 -9.55 21.41 4.61
CA GLN A 195 -9.46 22.88 4.78
C GLN A 195 -8.16 23.24 5.51
N PRO A 196 -7.55 24.39 5.23
CA PRO A 196 -6.39 24.89 5.98
C PRO A 196 -6.69 25.00 7.49
N LYS A 197 -5.69 24.74 8.32
CA LYS A 197 -5.77 24.74 9.80
C LYS A 197 -6.63 23.61 10.39
N THR A 198 -6.89 22.54 9.62
CA THR A 198 -7.45 21.31 10.18
C THR A 198 -6.36 20.60 10.97
N GLN A 199 -6.64 20.28 12.23
CA GLN A 199 -5.70 19.55 13.08
C GLN A 199 -5.63 18.09 12.65
N LEU A 200 -4.41 17.59 12.48
CA LEU A 200 -4.06 16.21 12.22
C LEU A 200 -3.57 15.51 13.50
N SER A 201 -3.20 14.24 13.41
CA SER A 201 -2.54 13.53 14.50
C SER A 201 -1.27 14.25 14.92
N SER A 202 -1.13 14.46 16.22
CA SER A 202 0.00 15.14 16.84
C SER A 202 0.93 14.10 17.47
N PHE A 203 2.19 14.45 17.74
CA PHE A 203 3.15 13.53 18.31
C PHE A 203 3.55 13.95 19.73
N TYR A 204 3.35 13.04 20.68
CA TYR A 204 3.80 13.23 22.06
C TYR A 204 5.15 12.57 22.28
N GLU A 205 6.13 13.35 22.68
CA GLU A 205 7.48 12.89 23.05
C GLU A 205 7.62 12.82 24.56
N ARG A 206 7.84 11.61 25.11
CA ARG A 206 7.95 11.41 26.56
C ARG A 206 9.15 12.12 27.16
N ARG A 207 10.30 12.07 26.49
CA ARG A 207 11.57 12.60 27.02
C ARG A 207 11.49 14.07 27.38
N ASN A 208 10.82 14.86 26.56
CA ASN A 208 10.71 16.31 26.73
C ASN A 208 9.35 16.72 27.31
N ASP A 209 8.45 15.75 27.58
CA ASP A 209 7.05 15.99 27.95
C ASP A 209 6.41 17.01 27.03
N SER A 210 6.60 16.86 25.72
CA SER A 210 6.17 17.81 24.71
C SER A 210 5.23 17.21 23.70
N MET A 211 4.35 18.05 23.15
CA MET A 211 3.42 17.71 22.09
C MET A 211 3.75 18.54 20.85
N GLU A 212 4.10 17.89 19.76
CA GLU A 212 4.22 18.50 18.44
C GLU A 212 2.87 18.42 17.74
N LEU A 213 2.26 19.59 17.51
CA LEU A 213 0.94 19.72 16.89
C LEU A 213 1.08 19.83 15.39
N SER A 214 0.26 19.07 14.67
CA SER A 214 0.25 18.97 13.21
C SER A 214 -1.03 19.57 12.63
N TYR A 215 -0.91 20.40 11.58
CA TYR A 215 -2.04 21.06 10.94
C TYR A 215 -1.87 21.15 9.43
N THR A 216 -2.98 21.05 8.71
CA THR A 216 -3.00 21.40 7.29
C THR A 216 -2.81 22.91 7.09
N TYR A 217 -2.29 23.28 5.92
CA TYR A 217 -2.09 24.66 5.52
C TYR A 217 -2.53 24.90 4.07
N GLN A 218 -2.43 26.13 3.58
CA GLN A 218 -2.77 26.43 2.19
C GLN A 218 -1.68 25.91 1.25
N PRO A 219 -1.98 24.98 0.33
CA PRO A 219 -1.01 24.56 -0.68
C PRO A 219 -0.55 25.70 -1.57
N ASP A 220 0.64 25.58 -2.15
CA ASP A 220 1.23 26.61 -3.01
C ASP A 220 0.48 26.80 -4.33
N ILE A 221 -0.27 25.80 -4.77
CA ILE A 221 -1.06 25.84 -6.00
C ILE A 221 -2.55 25.89 -5.68
N PRO A 222 -3.37 26.56 -6.50
CA PRO A 222 -4.80 26.74 -6.25
C PRO A 222 -5.59 25.49 -6.67
N VAL A 223 -5.25 24.34 -6.10
CA VAL A 223 -5.94 23.07 -6.31
C VAL A 223 -6.41 22.55 -4.96
N SER A 224 -7.67 22.16 -4.87
CA SER A 224 -8.25 21.55 -3.66
C SER A 224 -9.25 20.49 -4.02
N PHE A 225 -9.19 19.40 -3.28
CA PHE A 225 -10.16 18.31 -3.32
C PHE A 225 -11.07 18.29 -2.07
N ALA A 226 -11.00 19.32 -1.21
CA ALA A 226 -11.71 19.35 0.08
C ALA A 226 -13.23 19.11 -0.01
N SER A 227 -13.86 19.35 -1.16
CA SER A 227 -15.29 19.12 -1.41
C SER A 227 -15.62 17.92 -2.29
N LYS A 228 -14.61 17.22 -2.80
CA LYS A 228 -14.80 16.08 -3.72
C LYS A 228 -14.74 14.74 -2.97
N PRO A 229 -15.41 13.66 -3.43
CA PRO A 229 -15.23 12.34 -2.86
C PRO A 229 -13.76 11.89 -2.90
N ILE A 230 -13.30 11.29 -1.79
CA ILE A 230 -11.93 10.76 -1.68
C ILE A 230 -11.99 9.32 -1.14
N TYR A 231 -11.23 8.47 -1.77
CA TYR A 231 -11.04 7.06 -1.43
C TYR A 231 -9.57 6.78 -1.22
N ILE A 232 -9.22 6.09 -0.14
CA ILE A 232 -7.83 5.72 0.16
C ILE A 232 -7.73 4.21 0.16
N LEU A 233 -6.86 3.68 -0.72
CA LEU A 233 -6.62 2.26 -0.81
C LEU A 233 -5.48 1.87 0.12
N VAL A 234 -5.73 0.90 0.99
CA VAL A 234 -4.80 0.42 2.00
C VAL A 234 -4.64 -1.11 1.96
N ASN A 235 -3.50 -1.61 2.44
CA ASN A 235 -3.30 -3.03 2.67
C ASN A 235 -2.39 -3.29 3.88
N ARG A 236 -2.08 -4.54 4.17
CA ARG A 236 -1.24 -4.95 5.31
C ARG A 236 0.18 -4.36 5.30
N ARG A 237 0.65 -3.84 4.15
CA ARG A 237 1.95 -3.19 4.01
C ARG A 237 1.90 -1.68 4.11
N THR A 238 0.69 -1.11 4.16
CA THR A 238 0.50 0.30 4.52
C THR A 238 0.95 0.47 5.95
N PHE A 239 1.94 1.38 6.21
CA PHE A 239 2.59 1.47 7.52
C PHE A 239 3.00 2.90 7.89
N SER A 240 3.10 3.20 9.21
CA SER A 240 3.65 4.46 9.74
C SER A 240 2.94 5.70 9.19
N ALA A 241 3.62 6.68 8.59
CA ALA A 241 3.02 7.91 8.06
C ALA A 241 1.88 7.64 7.05
N ALA A 242 1.91 6.52 6.31
CA ALA A 242 0.79 6.15 5.44
C ALA A 242 -0.45 5.71 6.24
N GLU A 243 -0.24 5.17 7.44
CA GLU A 243 -1.34 4.89 8.37
C GLU A 243 -1.83 6.17 9.03
N THR A 244 -0.93 7.12 9.40
CA THR A 244 -1.33 8.45 9.88
C THR A 244 -2.27 9.13 8.90
N PHE A 245 -1.87 9.18 7.63
CA PHE A 245 -2.64 9.73 6.53
C PHE A 245 -4.04 9.11 6.41
N ALA A 246 -4.11 7.77 6.38
CA ALA A 246 -5.39 7.06 6.29
C ALA A 246 -6.25 7.26 7.55
N TYR A 247 -5.65 7.16 8.74
CA TYR A 247 -6.35 7.28 10.03
C TYR A 247 -6.93 8.67 10.24
N ASP A 248 -6.16 9.71 9.95
CA ASP A 248 -6.61 11.09 10.09
C ASP A 248 -7.78 11.40 9.16
N LEU A 249 -7.65 11.03 7.88
CA LEU A 249 -8.70 11.28 6.90
C LEU A 249 -9.97 10.44 7.15
N GLN A 250 -9.83 9.24 7.72
CA GLN A 250 -10.96 8.42 8.16
C GLN A 250 -11.72 9.10 9.31
N HIS A 251 -11.04 9.46 10.38
CA HIS A 251 -11.69 10.01 11.59
C HIS A 251 -12.15 11.46 11.42
N LEU A 252 -11.59 12.20 10.47
CA LEU A 252 -12.11 13.48 10.00
C LEU A 252 -13.32 13.32 9.06
N HIS A 253 -13.77 12.08 8.79
CA HIS A 253 -14.83 11.76 7.82
C HIS A 253 -14.59 12.38 6.45
N ARG A 254 -13.31 12.45 6.07
CA ARG A 254 -12.90 13.09 4.83
C ARG A 254 -12.71 12.12 3.67
N ALA A 255 -12.29 10.91 3.97
CA ALA A 255 -12.09 9.86 2.99
C ALA A 255 -12.74 8.56 3.44
N THR A 256 -13.12 7.71 2.47
CA THR A 256 -13.48 6.32 2.69
C THR A 256 -12.23 5.45 2.54
N ILE A 257 -11.90 4.68 3.54
CA ILE A 257 -10.75 3.78 3.55
C ILE A 257 -11.18 2.41 3.03
N ILE A 258 -10.50 1.91 2.01
CA ILE A 258 -10.88 0.68 1.29
C ILE A 258 -9.68 -0.27 1.23
N GLY A 259 -9.90 -1.53 1.54
CA GLY A 259 -8.85 -2.55 1.42
C GLY A 259 -8.75 -3.50 2.61
N GLU A 260 -7.52 -3.76 3.07
CA GLU A 260 -7.22 -4.62 4.21
C GLU A 260 -6.74 -3.79 5.41
N THR A 261 -6.89 -4.32 6.63
CA THR A 261 -6.31 -3.71 7.84
C THR A 261 -4.80 -3.51 7.64
N THR A 262 -4.30 -2.33 8.02
CA THR A 262 -2.91 -1.92 7.81
C THR A 262 -1.93 -2.54 8.82
N GLY A 263 -0.66 -2.17 8.74
CA GLY A 263 0.42 -2.80 9.48
C GLY A 263 0.42 -2.58 10.99
N GLY A 264 -0.09 -1.45 11.49
CA GLY A 264 -0.20 -1.14 12.92
C GLY A 264 1.09 -0.58 13.53
N GLY A 265 1.63 0.52 12.97
CA GLY A 265 2.76 1.23 13.52
C GLY A 265 2.50 2.73 13.66
N ALA A 266 2.31 3.21 14.89
CA ALA A 266 1.91 4.59 15.19
C ALA A 266 3.00 5.40 15.93
N HIS A 267 4.18 4.84 16.09
CA HIS A 267 5.25 5.48 16.83
C HIS A 267 6.31 6.07 15.90
N ALA A 268 6.77 7.29 16.19
CA ALA A 268 7.92 7.87 15.52
C ALA A 268 9.21 7.24 16.03
N VAL A 269 10.12 6.91 15.12
CA VAL A 269 11.40 6.26 15.45
C VAL A 269 12.59 7.04 14.93
N GLN A 270 13.72 6.90 15.63
CA GLN A 270 15.02 7.35 15.12
C GLN A 270 16.06 6.27 15.38
N PRO A 271 17.08 6.15 14.52
CA PRO A 271 18.21 5.27 14.77
C PRO A 271 19.09 5.85 15.86
N ILE A 272 19.41 5.04 16.86
CA ILE A 272 20.33 5.39 17.96
C ILE A 272 21.52 4.43 17.91
N ASP A 273 22.75 4.97 17.90
CA ASP A 273 23.97 4.17 18.00
C ASP A 273 24.03 3.48 19.38
N ILE A 274 24.03 2.16 19.37
CA ILE A 274 24.16 1.33 20.58
C ILE A 274 25.50 0.62 20.64
N SER A 275 26.48 1.14 19.92
CA SER A 275 27.88 0.71 19.83
C SER A 275 28.17 -0.48 18.92
N ASN A 276 29.47 -0.70 18.63
CA ASN A 276 29.98 -1.85 17.88
C ASN A 276 29.32 -2.08 16.51
N GLY A 277 28.87 -1.00 15.84
CA GLY A 277 28.16 -1.07 14.54
C GLY A 277 26.69 -1.45 14.64
N PHE A 278 26.12 -1.50 15.85
CA PHE A 278 24.69 -1.76 16.04
C PHE A 278 23.91 -0.47 16.25
N PHE A 279 22.70 -0.45 15.68
CA PHE A 279 21.73 0.63 15.83
C PHE A 279 20.40 0.08 16.32
N GLY A 280 19.81 0.78 17.30
CA GLY A 280 18.44 0.57 17.73
C GLY A 280 17.50 1.58 17.08
N PHE A 281 16.49 1.13 16.35
CA PHE A 281 15.33 1.93 15.99
C PHE A 281 14.39 1.93 17.19
N ILE A 282 14.42 3.01 17.96
CA ILE A 282 13.69 3.10 19.22
C ILE A 282 12.59 4.15 19.09
N PRO A 283 11.31 3.76 19.25
CA PRO A 283 10.19 4.68 19.30
C PRO A 283 10.36 5.73 20.40
N TYR A 284 10.41 7.00 20.02
CA TYR A 284 10.60 8.11 20.96
C TYR A 284 9.35 8.98 21.12
N ALA A 285 8.46 8.96 20.13
CA ALA A 285 7.19 9.68 20.17
C ALA A 285 6.05 8.81 19.67
N ARG A 286 4.83 9.11 20.11
CA ARG A 286 3.61 8.40 19.73
C ARG A 286 2.60 9.35 19.12
N ALA A 287 1.92 8.90 18.07
CA ALA A 287 0.81 9.63 17.49
C ALA A 287 -0.38 9.70 18.46
N ILE A 288 -1.05 10.85 18.47
CA ILE A 288 -2.33 11.07 19.19
C ILE A 288 -3.28 11.79 18.25
N ASN A 289 -4.29 11.08 17.77
CA ASN A 289 -5.31 11.68 16.91
C ASN A 289 -6.21 12.64 17.72
N PRO A 290 -6.52 13.83 17.20
CA PRO A 290 -7.29 14.84 17.96
C PRO A 290 -8.75 14.44 18.23
N ILE A 291 -9.29 13.46 17.48
CA ILE A 291 -10.68 12.99 17.62
C ILE A 291 -10.74 11.77 18.54
N THR A 292 -9.99 10.71 18.21
CA THR A 292 -10.03 9.44 18.95
C THR A 292 -9.26 9.47 20.27
N LYS A 293 -8.33 10.45 20.44
CA LYS A 293 -7.40 10.56 21.59
C LYS A 293 -6.46 9.35 21.74
N THR A 294 -6.38 8.53 20.71
CA THR A 294 -5.53 7.32 20.61
C THR A 294 -4.89 7.24 19.23
N ASN A 295 -4.39 6.06 18.86
CA ASN A 295 -3.78 5.78 17.56
C ASN A 295 -4.05 4.32 17.15
N TRP A 296 -3.39 3.87 16.07
CA TRP A 296 -3.54 2.54 15.45
C TRP A 296 -2.41 1.56 15.82
N GLU A 297 -1.59 1.85 16.83
CA GLU A 297 -0.49 0.97 17.23
C GLU A 297 -0.97 -0.45 17.50
N ALA A 298 -0.26 -1.45 16.99
CA ALA A 298 -0.50 -2.89 17.06
C ALA A 298 -1.81 -3.39 16.40
N VAL A 299 -2.80 -2.51 16.15
CA VAL A 299 -4.12 -2.90 15.62
C VAL A 299 -4.33 -2.56 14.14
N GLY A 300 -3.56 -1.59 13.61
CA GLY A 300 -3.70 -1.07 12.26
C GLY A 300 -4.94 -0.20 12.05
N VAL A 301 -4.99 0.49 10.93
CA VAL A 301 -6.17 1.22 10.45
C VAL A 301 -7.13 0.19 9.83
N LYS A 302 -8.32 0.05 10.39
CA LYS A 302 -9.37 -0.81 9.85
C LYS A 302 -10.07 -0.08 8.71
N PRO A 303 -10.19 -0.68 7.52
CA PRO A 303 -10.88 -0.03 6.42
C PRO A 303 -12.39 0.09 6.71
N ASP A 304 -13.01 1.12 6.12
CA ASP A 304 -14.48 1.30 6.14
C ASP A 304 -15.15 0.26 5.24
N VAL A 305 -14.46 -0.10 4.15
CA VAL A 305 -14.89 -1.12 3.21
C VAL A 305 -13.79 -2.17 3.03
N ASN A 306 -14.09 -3.39 3.47
CA ASN A 306 -13.15 -4.51 3.30
C ASN A 306 -13.11 -4.95 1.82
N ALA A 307 -11.92 -4.99 1.26
CA ALA A 307 -11.65 -5.53 -0.07
C ALA A 307 -10.29 -6.23 -0.05
N ILE A 308 -10.15 -7.30 -0.84
CA ILE A 308 -8.81 -7.85 -1.09
C ILE A 308 -7.99 -6.80 -1.85
N SER A 309 -6.68 -6.78 -1.60
CA SER A 309 -5.79 -5.75 -2.15
C SER A 309 -5.94 -5.56 -3.66
N ASP A 310 -6.11 -6.67 -4.41
CA ASP A 310 -6.20 -6.66 -5.87
C ASP A 310 -7.49 -6.04 -6.41
N ASN A 311 -8.56 -6.02 -5.62
CA ASN A 311 -9.88 -5.51 -6.02
C ASN A 311 -10.23 -4.16 -5.35
N ALA A 312 -9.32 -3.59 -4.57
CA ALA A 312 -9.61 -2.37 -3.81
C ALA A 312 -9.86 -1.14 -4.71
N GLU A 313 -9.20 -1.06 -5.85
CA GLU A 313 -9.40 0.02 -6.83
C GLU A 313 -10.79 -0.07 -7.46
N GLU A 314 -11.17 -1.24 -7.94
CA GLU A 314 -12.50 -1.49 -8.49
C GLU A 314 -13.61 -1.25 -7.45
N ALA A 315 -13.38 -1.65 -6.21
CA ALA A 315 -14.32 -1.38 -5.12
C ALA A 315 -14.52 0.13 -4.89
N ALA A 316 -13.45 0.92 -4.94
CA ALA A 316 -13.52 2.38 -4.84
C ALA A 316 -14.31 2.99 -6.00
N ILE A 317 -14.07 2.52 -7.23
CA ILE A 317 -14.79 2.98 -8.42
C ILE A 317 -16.29 2.65 -8.32
N LEU A 318 -16.65 1.45 -7.85
CA LEU A 318 -18.06 1.06 -7.66
C LEU A 318 -18.77 1.95 -6.64
N ILE A 319 -18.12 2.27 -5.53
CA ILE A 319 -18.66 3.18 -4.50
C ILE A 319 -18.84 4.59 -5.09
N TYR A 320 -17.88 5.06 -5.87
CA TYR A 320 -18.00 6.35 -6.55
C TYR A 320 -19.15 6.35 -7.57
N TYR A 321 -19.34 5.29 -8.33
CA TYR A 321 -20.49 5.18 -9.26
C TYR A 321 -21.84 5.22 -8.52
N ASP A 322 -21.95 4.60 -7.35
CA ASP A 322 -23.14 4.71 -6.52
C ASP A 322 -23.38 6.15 -6.03
N TYR A 323 -22.30 6.83 -5.61
CA TYR A 323 -22.37 8.26 -5.25
C TYR A 323 -22.84 9.12 -6.45
N GLU A 324 -22.28 8.92 -7.63
CA GLU A 324 -22.65 9.66 -8.84
C GLU A 324 -24.13 9.40 -9.22
N ILE A 325 -24.57 8.15 -9.24
CA ILE A 325 -25.97 7.77 -9.55
C ILE A 325 -26.94 8.46 -8.59
N ALA A 326 -26.61 8.57 -7.30
CA ALA A 326 -27.45 9.20 -6.30
C ALA A 326 -27.51 10.74 -6.42
N ASN A 327 -26.49 11.38 -7.00
CA ASN A 327 -26.37 12.84 -7.06
C ASN A 327 -26.64 13.45 -8.45
N LEU A 328 -26.58 12.66 -9.52
CA LEU A 328 -26.86 13.14 -10.88
C LEU A 328 -28.38 13.23 -11.14
N LYS A 329 -28.74 14.20 -11.99
CA LYS A 329 -30.12 14.39 -12.49
C LYS A 329 -30.27 13.99 -13.97
N ASP A 330 -29.16 13.83 -14.67
CA ASP A 330 -29.12 13.50 -16.10
C ASP A 330 -29.32 11.98 -16.27
N SER A 331 -30.49 11.60 -16.78
CA SER A 331 -30.90 10.20 -16.96
C SER A 331 -29.97 9.41 -17.89
N ASP A 332 -29.39 10.06 -18.91
CA ASP A 332 -28.55 9.35 -19.88
C ASP A 332 -27.15 9.13 -19.34
N LYS A 333 -26.62 10.07 -18.54
CA LYS A 333 -25.39 9.85 -17.79
C LYS A 333 -25.56 8.77 -16.72
N ILE A 334 -26.70 8.75 -16.00
CA ILE A 334 -27.01 7.72 -15.02
C ILE A 334 -27.00 6.33 -15.69
N LYS A 335 -27.64 6.17 -16.85
CA LYS A 335 -27.65 4.89 -17.58
C LYS A 335 -26.23 4.43 -17.96
N LYS A 336 -25.39 5.34 -18.43
CA LYS A 336 -23.98 5.04 -18.76
C LYS A 336 -23.18 4.59 -17.54
N ILE A 337 -23.35 5.26 -16.40
CA ILE A 337 -22.69 4.87 -15.15
C ILE A 337 -23.21 3.53 -14.65
N GLN A 338 -24.54 3.29 -14.70
CA GLN A 338 -25.14 2.00 -14.34
C GLN A 338 -24.61 0.87 -15.21
N TRP A 339 -24.41 1.13 -16.50
CA TRP A 339 -23.78 0.19 -17.42
C TRP A 339 -22.34 -0.13 -16.98
N ALA A 340 -21.48 0.89 -16.84
CA ALA A 340 -20.10 0.74 -16.40
C ALA A 340 -20.01 0.02 -15.05
N LYS A 341 -20.89 0.37 -14.10
CA LYS A 341 -21.00 -0.31 -12.80
C LYS A 341 -21.31 -1.79 -12.95
N THR A 342 -22.28 -2.15 -13.78
CA THR A 342 -22.66 -3.56 -14.00
C THR A 342 -21.51 -4.38 -14.55
N ILE A 343 -20.75 -3.82 -15.48
CA ILE A 343 -19.59 -4.48 -16.08
C ILE A 343 -18.46 -4.65 -15.07
N LEU A 344 -18.15 -3.61 -14.30
CA LEU A 344 -17.09 -3.63 -13.29
C LEU A 344 -17.44 -4.56 -12.13
N ASP A 345 -18.69 -4.53 -11.66
CA ASP A 345 -19.16 -5.39 -10.57
C ASP A 345 -19.04 -6.88 -10.93
N ALA A 346 -19.40 -7.23 -12.17
CA ALA A 346 -19.28 -8.60 -12.67
C ALA A 346 -17.81 -9.10 -12.74
N LYS A 347 -16.83 -8.18 -12.82
CA LYS A 347 -15.41 -8.51 -12.80
C LYS A 347 -14.95 -8.98 -11.41
N ILE A 348 -15.38 -8.28 -10.37
CA ILE A 348 -14.93 -8.52 -8.99
C ILE A 348 -15.89 -9.39 -8.18
N HIS A 349 -17.18 -9.39 -8.53
CA HIS A 349 -18.22 -10.21 -7.93
C HIS A 349 -18.92 -11.05 -9.02
N PRO A 350 -18.23 -12.03 -9.64
CA PRO A 350 -18.80 -12.80 -10.72
C PRO A 350 -20.06 -13.55 -10.26
N TYR A 351 -21.16 -13.38 -11.02
CA TYR A 351 -22.41 -14.04 -10.73
C TYR A 351 -22.24 -15.57 -10.77
N GLN A 352 -22.59 -16.23 -9.68
CA GLN A 352 -22.55 -17.69 -9.59
C GLN A 352 -23.77 -18.28 -10.27
N ILE A 353 -23.58 -18.90 -11.43
CA ILE A 353 -24.65 -19.51 -12.21
C ILE A 353 -24.61 -21.05 -12.09
N ASP A 354 -25.79 -21.66 -12.00
CA ASP A 354 -25.89 -23.12 -12.15
C ASP A 354 -25.54 -23.51 -13.60
N THR A 355 -24.42 -24.19 -13.77
CA THR A 355 -23.91 -24.57 -15.10
C THR A 355 -24.85 -25.53 -15.85
N SER A 356 -25.75 -26.23 -15.13
CA SER A 356 -26.74 -27.13 -15.75
C SER A 356 -27.68 -26.40 -16.68
N ILE A 357 -28.03 -25.13 -16.38
CA ILE A 357 -28.94 -24.33 -17.19
C ILE A 357 -28.27 -23.74 -18.44
N LEU A 358 -26.94 -23.64 -18.49
CA LEU A 358 -26.22 -23.01 -19.60
C LEU A 358 -26.45 -23.69 -20.94
N LYS A 359 -26.76 -25.00 -20.94
CA LYS A 359 -27.10 -25.75 -22.16
C LYS A 359 -28.40 -25.24 -22.79
N ASN A 360 -29.32 -24.67 -22.03
CA ASN A 360 -30.58 -24.14 -22.55
C ASN A 360 -30.39 -22.87 -23.40
N TYR A 361 -29.23 -22.20 -23.21
CA TYR A 361 -28.87 -20.97 -23.93
C TYR A 361 -28.11 -21.23 -25.24
N THR A 362 -27.84 -22.50 -25.57
CA THR A 362 -27.12 -22.84 -26.80
C THR A 362 -28.05 -22.77 -28.03
N GLY A 363 -27.46 -22.48 -29.17
CA GLY A 363 -28.16 -22.41 -30.46
C GLY A 363 -27.71 -21.22 -31.30
N LYS A 364 -28.39 -21.04 -32.43
CA LYS A 364 -28.20 -19.91 -33.31
C LYS A 364 -29.33 -18.91 -33.12
N PHE A 365 -28.99 -17.63 -32.99
CA PHE A 365 -29.89 -16.52 -32.81
C PHE A 365 -29.46 -15.40 -33.76
N GLY A 366 -30.10 -15.32 -34.92
CA GLY A 366 -29.64 -14.42 -35.95
C GLY A 366 -28.20 -14.66 -36.39
N ASP A 367 -27.33 -13.67 -36.22
CA ASP A 367 -25.88 -13.79 -36.54
C ASP A 367 -25.03 -14.32 -35.38
N GLU A 368 -25.60 -14.51 -34.20
CA GLU A 368 -24.91 -15.01 -33.02
C GLU A 368 -25.09 -16.51 -32.82
N ILE A 369 -24.03 -17.21 -32.51
CA ILE A 369 -24.04 -18.66 -32.22
C ILE A 369 -23.53 -18.86 -30.82
N PHE A 370 -24.34 -19.42 -29.93
CA PHE A 370 -24.02 -19.74 -28.57
C PHE A 370 -23.74 -21.23 -28.42
N SER A 371 -22.65 -21.55 -27.77
CA SER A 371 -22.20 -22.93 -27.52
C SER A 371 -21.76 -23.11 -26.05
N TYR A 372 -21.96 -24.33 -25.55
CA TYR A 372 -21.56 -24.73 -24.21
C TYR A 372 -20.30 -25.60 -24.28
N ASN A 373 -19.27 -25.28 -23.52
CA ASN A 373 -18.06 -26.06 -23.39
C ASN A 373 -17.46 -25.93 -21.99
N ALA A 374 -17.05 -27.06 -21.40
CA ALA A 374 -16.34 -27.12 -20.13
C ALA A 374 -16.90 -26.24 -19.01
N GLY A 375 -18.25 -26.24 -18.82
CA GLY A 375 -18.91 -25.48 -17.76
C GLY A 375 -19.13 -23.99 -18.06
N ALA A 376 -18.83 -23.54 -19.28
CA ALA A 376 -18.99 -22.14 -19.66
C ALA A 376 -19.79 -21.99 -20.97
N LEU A 377 -20.45 -20.85 -21.12
CA LEU A 377 -21.13 -20.45 -22.36
C LEU A 377 -20.16 -19.59 -23.19
N TYR A 378 -20.22 -19.76 -24.50
CA TYR A 378 -19.44 -19.02 -25.49
C TYR A 378 -20.36 -18.43 -26.53
N ALA A 379 -20.06 -17.21 -26.97
CA ALA A 379 -20.74 -16.60 -28.13
C ALA A 379 -19.73 -16.36 -29.26
N ARG A 380 -20.15 -16.51 -30.48
CA ARG A 380 -19.42 -16.07 -31.66
C ARG A 380 -20.37 -15.48 -32.69
N ALA A 381 -19.98 -14.41 -33.33
CA ALA A 381 -20.63 -13.96 -34.56
C ALA A 381 -20.40 -14.97 -35.67
N LYS A 382 -21.25 -14.95 -36.71
CA LYS A 382 -21.28 -15.90 -37.85
C LYS A 382 -19.89 -16.20 -38.44
N LYS A 383 -18.97 -15.23 -38.44
CA LYS A 383 -17.59 -15.35 -38.98
C LYS A 383 -16.50 -15.15 -37.91
N GLY A 384 -16.84 -15.13 -36.62
CA GLY A 384 -15.91 -14.86 -35.52
C GLY A 384 -15.43 -16.13 -34.82
N ASN A 385 -14.41 -15.96 -33.96
CA ASN A 385 -13.99 -16.97 -33.01
C ASN A 385 -14.91 -16.96 -31.79
N PRO A 386 -15.14 -18.11 -31.14
CA PRO A 386 -15.89 -18.16 -29.89
C PRO A 386 -15.20 -17.38 -28.78
N SER A 387 -15.90 -16.46 -28.13
CA SER A 387 -15.46 -15.75 -26.93
C SER A 387 -16.29 -16.22 -25.74
N ARG A 388 -15.62 -16.41 -24.60
CA ARG A 388 -16.27 -16.85 -23.36
C ARG A 388 -17.23 -15.77 -22.85
N LEU A 389 -18.38 -16.22 -22.33
CA LEU A 389 -19.35 -15.34 -21.69
C LEU A 389 -19.16 -15.34 -20.18
N ILE A 390 -19.22 -14.13 -19.60
CA ILE A 390 -19.28 -13.89 -18.17
C ILE A 390 -20.75 -13.66 -17.80
N PRO A 391 -21.32 -14.42 -16.85
CA PRO A 391 -22.69 -14.20 -16.41
C PRO A 391 -22.79 -12.90 -15.59
N LEU A 392 -23.78 -12.08 -15.93
CA LEU A 392 -24.18 -10.86 -15.18
C LEU A 392 -25.41 -11.15 -14.31
N SER A 393 -26.22 -12.12 -14.71
CA SER A 393 -27.36 -12.65 -13.98
C SER A 393 -27.66 -14.08 -14.46
N GLN A 394 -28.79 -14.64 -14.02
CA GLN A 394 -29.21 -15.95 -14.49
C GLN A 394 -29.43 -15.99 -16.02
N THR A 395 -29.88 -14.91 -16.63
CA THR A 395 -30.20 -14.82 -18.06
C THR A 395 -29.31 -13.85 -18.84
N SER A 396 -28.57 -13.00 -18.19
CA SER A 396 -27.76 -11.97 -18.82
C SER A 396 -26.25 -12.27 -18.76
N PHE A 397 -25.56 -11.99 -19.87
CA PHE A 397 -24.15 -12.31 -20.06
C PHE A 397 -23.46 -11.22 -20.88
N LYS A 398 -22.15 -11.07 -20.67
CA LYS A 398 -21.27 -10.30 -21.55
C LYS A 398 -20.14 -11.17 -22.10
N GLN A 399 -19.52 -10.80 -23.20
CA GLN A 399 -18.27 -11.41 -23.65
C GLN A 399 -17.11 -10.91 -22.78
N ILE A 400 -16.11 -11.77 -22.53
CA ILE A 400 -15.00 -11.45 -21.64
C ILE A 400 -14.21 -10.21 -22.10
N ASP A 401 -14.05 -10.03 -23.41
CA ASP A 401 -13.24 -8.96 -24.01
C ASP A 401 -14.07 -7.82 -24.59
N ILE A 402 -15.40 -7.79 -24.36
CA ILE A 402 -16.31 -6.81 -24.95
C ILE A 402 -17.19 -6.21 -23.86
N ASP A 403 -17.13 -4.89 -23.68
CA ASP A 403 -17.84 -4.16 -22.64
C ASP A 403 -18.97 -3.24 -23.17
N TYR A 404 -19.09 -3.09 -24.49
CA TYR A 404 -20.06 -2.18 -25.09
C TYR A 404 -21.39 -2.83 -25.46
N TYR A 405 -21.60 -4.15 -25.26
CA TYR A 405 -22.90 -4.82 -25.33
C TYR A 405 -22.99 -6.03 -24.41
N LYS A 406 -24.24 -6.42 -24.09
CA LYS A 406 -24.59 -7.62 -23.34
C LYS A 406 -25.71 -8.38 -23.99
N PHE A 407 -25.80 -9.67 -23.70
CA PHE A 407 -26.88 -10.57 -24.11
C PHE A 407 -27.81 -10.81 -22.92
N GLU A 408 -29.12 -10.87 -23.20
CA GLU A 408 -30.13 -11.36 -22.28
C GLU A 408 -31.00 -12.39 -22.97
N PHE A 409 -30.98 -13.64 -22.50
CA PHE A 409 -31.79 -14.71 -23.06
C PHE A 409 -33.25 -14.56 -22.65
N LEU A 410 -34.13 -14.52 -23.65
CA LEU A 410 -35.58 -14.38 -23.51
C LEU A 410 -36.21 -15.76 -23.44
N LYS A 411 -37.23 -15.91 -22.58
CA LYS A 411 -38.02 -17.13 -22.44
C LYS A 411 -39.47 -16.91 -22.92
N ASN A 412 -40.00 -17.89 -23.62
CA ASN A 412 -41.39 -17.91 -23.97
C ASN A 412 -42.31 -18.27 -22.78
N ALA A 413 -43.63 -18.34 -22.99
CA ALA A 413 -44.63 -18.66 -21.96
C ALA A 413 -44.45 -20.05 -21.34
N THR A 414 -43.74 -20.97 -22.00
CA THR A 414 -43.44 -22.32 -21.47
C THR A 414 -42.11 -22.39 -20.74
N GLY A 415 -41.37 -21.27 -20.63
CA GLY A 415 -40.06 -21.19 -19.95
C GLY A 415 -38.87 -21.60 -20.82
N GLN A 416 -39.08 -21.92 -22.09
CA GLN A 416 -38.02 -22.26 -23.04
C GLN A 416 -37.40 -20.99 -23.63
N VAL A 417 -36.07 -21.04 -23.85
CA VAL A 417 -35.35 -19.94 -24.49
C VAL A 417 -35.67 -19.88 -25.97
N ASP A 418 -36.27 -18.78 -26.41
CA ASP A 418 -36.72 -18.57 -27.78
C ASP A 418 -36.16 -17.32 -28.46
N GLY A 419 -35.36 -16.53 -27.74
CA GLY A 419 -34.71 -15.33 -28.24
C GLY A 419 -33.55 -14.84 -27.40
N VAL A 420 -32.81 -13.89 -27.93
CA VAL A 420 -31.78 -13.13 -27.23
C VAL A 420 -31.98 -11.65 -27.51
N LEU A 421 -31.97 -10.85 -26.44
CA LEU A 421 -31.93 -9.40 -26.49
C LEU A 421 -30.44 -8.97 -26.36
N MET A 422 -29.95 -8.28 -27.37
CA MET A 422 -28.66 -7.57 -27.27
C MET A 422 -28.94 -6.12 -26.88
N THR A 423 -28.28 -5.65 -25.83
CA THR A 423 -28.35 -4.26 -25.40
C THR A 423 -26.96 -3.66 -25.48
N TYR A 424 -26.84 -2.51 -26.14
CA TYR A 424 -25.58 -1.76 -26.29
C TYR A 424 -25.47 -0.63 -25.27
N ASP A 425 -24.30 -0.16 -25.03
CA ASP A 425 -23.98 0.90 -24.05
C ASP A 425 -24.55 2.29 -24.44
N ASP A 426 -24.87 2.49 -25.74
CA ASP A 426 -25.56 3.68 -26.25
C ASP A 426 -27.10 3.59 -26.11
N GLY A 427 -27.59 2.47 -25.59
CA GLY A 427 -29.03 2.19 -25.43
C GLY A 427 -29.70 1.54 -26.64
N TYR A 428 -28.98 1.30 -27.73
CA TYR A 428 -29.53 0.52 -28.84
C TYR A 428 -29.83 -0.91 -28.39
N THR A 429 -30.92 -1.48 -28.92
CA THR A 429 -31.31 -2.87 -28.63
C THR A 429 -31.68 -3.63 -29.92
N ARG A 430 -31.34 -4.92 -29.93
CA ARG A 430 -31.72 -5.85 -31.02
C ARG A 430 -32.20 -7.16 -30.39
N ILE A 431 -33.29 -7.69 -30.92
CA ILE A 431 -33.81 -9.00 -30.53
C ILE A 431 -33.67 -9.96 -31.71
N ASP A 432 -32.97 -11.06 -31.46
CA ASP A 432 -32.80 -12.15 -32.40
C ASP A 432 -33.57 -13.38 -31.90
N LYS A 433 -34.38 -14.00 -32.75
CA LYS A 433 -35.10 -15.24 -32.44
C LYS A 433 -34.19 -16.43 -32.60
N LYS A 434 -34.44 -17.48 -31.79
CA LYS A 434 -33.76 -18.77 -31.93
C LYS A 434 -34.13 -19.41 -33.25
N GLU A 435 -33.12 -19.82 -34.03
CA GLU A 435 -33.33 -20.59 -35.24
C GLU A 435 -33.59 -22.07 -34.86
N GLU A 436 -34.53 -22.76 -35.58
CA GLU A 436 -34.83 -24.17 -35.36
C GLU A 436 -33.70 -25.10 -35.79
#